data_b9ee6c099cdfb1ed57cceaa353f65444
#
_entry.id   b9ee6c099cdfb1ed57cceaa353f65444
#
_cell.length_a   1.000
_cell.length_b   1.000
_cell.length_c   1.000
_cell.angle_alpha   90.00
_cell.angle_beta   90.00
_cell.angle_gamma   90.00
#
_symmetry.space_group_name_H-M   'P 1'
#
loop_
_entity.id
_entity.type
_entity.pdbx_description
1 polymer ?
#
loop_
_entity_poly.entity_id
_entity_poly.type
_entity_poly.pdbx_seq_one_letter_code
_entity_poly.pdbx_strand_id
1 'polypeptide(L)'
;MTALPIVETQSGDVSVYIPTNIISITDGQIFLSTDLFNAGIRPAINVGISVSRVGSATQIKAMKQVAGKLKLEPAQFAELEAFAQFASDLDKTTQNQLARGQRLRELLKQSQSTPFRVEEQVLTIYTGTNGYLDSLKIFGFICHCVHS
;
A
#
# COMPACT_ATOMS: atom_id res chain seq x y z
N MET A 1 7.02 12.34 21.74
CA MET A 1 5.64 12.82 21.55
C MET A 1 5.38 12.84 20.04
N THR A 2 4.31 12.21 19.57
CA THR A 2 3.96 12.16 18.13
C THR A 2 2.67 12.95 17.93
N ALA A 3 2.65 13.85 16.96
CA ALA A 3 1.47 14.62 16.57
C ALA A 3 1.08 14.25 15.12
N LEU A 4 -0.19 13.96 14.90
CA LEU A 4 -0.74 13.63 13.58
C LEU A 4 -1.80 14.67 13.19
N PRO A 5 -1.42 15.82 12.59
CA PRO A 5 -2.38 16.77 12.10
C PRO A 5 -3.12 16.23 10.89
N ILE A 6 -4.43 16.46 10.84
CA ILE A 6 -5.28 16.06 9.72
C ILE A 6 -5.62 17.33 8.93
N VAL A 7 -5.38 17.28 7.63
CA VAL A 7 -5.63 18.40 6.71
C VAL A 7 -6.51 17.93 5.58
N GLU A 8 -7.56 18.67 5.32
CA GLU A 8 -8.44 18.44 4.18
C GLU A 8 -7.80 18.99 2.89
N THR A 9 -7.85 18.19 1.84
CA THR A 9 -7.46 18.59 0.49
C THR A 9 -8.70 18.76 -0.37
N GLN A 10 -8.80 19.87 -1.10
CA GLN A 10 -9.88 20.06 -2.06
C GLN A 10 -9.58 19.25 -3.33
N SER A 11 -10.48 18.35 -3.71
CA SER A 11 -10.35 17.49 -4.91
C SER A 11 -9.04 16.67 -4.97
N GLY A 12 -8.43 16.38 -3.82
CA GLY A 12 -7.16 15.65 -3.77
C GLY A 12 -5.92 16.48 -4.16
N ASP A 13 -6.05 17.79 -4.34
CA ASP A 13 -4.93 18.65 -4.69
C ASP A 13 -4.08 18.99 -3.46
N VAL A 14 -2.85 18.48 -3.44
CA VAL A 14 -1.86 18.73 -2.39
C VAL A 14 -1.00 19.94 -2.66
N SER A 15 -1.12 20.55 -3.85
CA SER A 15 -0.30 21.70 -4.28
C SER A 15 -0.81 23.03 -3.75
N VAL A 16 -1.96 23.03 -3.10
CA VAL A 16 -2.55 24.22 -2.48
C VAL A 16 -1.70 24.69 -1.30
N TYR A 17 -1.75 25.97 -1.00
CA TYR A 17 -0.90 26.67 -0.02
C TYR A 17 -0.86 25.99 1.36
N ILE A 18 -2.02 25.62 1.93
CA ILE A 18 -2.09 25.03 3.28
C ILE A 18 -1.47 23.63 3.32
N PRO A 19 -1.85 22.65 2.46
CA PRO A 19 -1.21 21.35 2.40
C PRO A 19 0.29 21.44 2.17
N THR A 20 0.74 22.28 1.25
CA THR A 20 2.16 22.44 0.93
C THR A 20 2.97 22.92 2.13
N ASN A 21 2.46 23.89 2.88
CA ASN A 21 3.14 24.37 4.10
C ASN A 21 3.24 23.27 5.16
N ILE A 22 2.17 22.51 5.37
CA ILE A 22 2.17 21.44 6.37
C ILE A 22 3.12 20.33 5.98
N ILE A 23 3.15 19.94 4.71
CA ILE A 23 4.10 18.93 4.18
C ILE A 23 5.56 19.39 4.40
N SER A 24 5.84 20.67 4.25
CA SER A 24 7.19 21.22 4.44
C SER A 24 7.63 21.27 5.90
N ILE A 25 6.71 21.42 6.83
CA ILE A 25 6.96 21.51 8.27
C ILE A 25 7.04 20.13 8.93
N THR A 26 6.30 19.16 8.41
CA THR A 26 6.21 17.81 8.97
C THR A 26 7.29 16.86 8.41
N ASP A 27 7.61 15.80 9.16
CA ASP A 27 8.58 14.77 8.74
C ASP A 27 8.00 13.68 7.82
N GLY A 28 6.81 13.88 7.31
CA GLY A 28 6.16 12.96 6.40
C GLY A 28 4.68 13.22 6.26
N GLN A 29 4.06 12.52 5.34
CA GLN A 29 2.64 12.63 5.04
C GLN A 29 2.04 11.27 4.69
N ILE A 30 0.82 11.06 5.10
CA ILE A 30 0.00 9.93 4.67
C ILE A 30 -1.12 10.51 3.82
N PHE A 31 -1.12 10.20 2.53
CA PHE A 31 -2.14 10.67 1.59
C PHE A 31 -3.25 9.65 1.44
N LEU A 32 -4.49 10.07 1.71
CA LEU A 32 -5.69 9.25 1.52
C LEU A 32 -6.36 9.63 0.21
N SER A 33 -6.61 8.64 -0.64
CA SER A 33 -7.24 8.83 -1.95
C SER A 33 -8.71 8.41 -1.90
N THR A 34 -9.59 9.29 -2.37
CA THR A 34 -11.02 9.01 -2.52
C THR A 34 -11.27 7.88 -3.53
N ASP A 35 -10.49 7.82 -4.60
CA ASP A 35 -10.63 6.80 -5.64
C ASP A 35 -10.33 5.40 -5.09
N LEU A 36 -9.27 5.26 -4.28
CA LEU A 36 -8.94 4.00 -3.61
C LEU A 36 -10.03 3.61 -2.60
N PHE A 37 -10.58 4.58 -1.90
CA PHE A 37 -11.68 4.34 -0.96
C PHE A 37 -12.94 3.82 -1.67
N ASN A 38 -13.32 4.44 -2.77
CA ASN A 38 -14.47 4.04 -3.59
C ASN A 38 -14.25 2.66 -4.25
N ALA A 39 -13.00 2.33 -4.57
CA ALA A 39 -12.61 0.99 -5.06
C ALA A 39 -12.63 -0.10 -3.95
N GLY A 40 -13.02 0.25 -2.72
CA GLY A 40 -13.08 -0.70 -1.60
C GLY A 40 -11.73 -1.07 -0.99
N ILE A 41 -10.69 -0.30 -1.28
CA ILE A 41 -9.36 -0.48 -0.69
C ILE A 41 -9.30 0.27 0.64
N ARG A 42 -9.16 -0.46 1.73
CA ARG A 42 -9.07 0.09 3.08
C ARG A 42 -7.88 -0.50 3.82
N PRO A 43 -6.96 0.34 4.34
CA PRO A 43 -6.95 1.81 4.29
C PRO A 43 -6.68 2.35 2.88
N ALA A 44 -7.32 3.48 2.52
CA ALA A 44 -7.24 4.10 1.20
C ALA A 44 -5.95 4.95 1.03
N ILE A 45 -4.81 4.40 1.41
CA ILE A 45 -3.52 5.07 1.41
C ILE A 45 -2.88 4.97 0.03
N ASN A 46 -2.56 6.11 -0.56
CA ASN A 46 -1.75 6.15 -1.77
C ASN A 46 -0.27 6.10 -1.40
N VAL A 47 0.34 4.94 -1.63
CA VAL A 47 1.75 4.66 -1.29
C VAL A 47 2.73 5.49 -2.12
N GLY A 48 2.36 5.86 -3.35
CA GLY A 48 3.22 6.63 -4.26
C GLY A 48 3.46 8.07 -3.77
N ILE A 49 2.43 8.71 -3.25
CA ILE A 49 2.47 10.10 -2.78
C ILE A 49 2.85 10.19 -1.30
N SER A 50 2.57 9.14 -0.53
CA SER A 50 2.87 9.10 0.89
C SER A 50 4.37 8.97 1.14
N VAL A 51 4.89 9.78 2.04
CA VAL A 51 6.33 9.83 2.38
C VAL A 51 6.52 9.84 3.88
N SER A 52 7.51 9.10 4.38
CA SER A 52 7.99 9.20 5.76
C SER A 52 9.51 9.38 5.75
N ARG A 53 9.98 10.51 6.29
CA ARG A 53 11.42 10.81 6.36
C ARG A 53 12.11 10.00 7.46
N VAL A 54 11.42 9.73 8.55
CA VAL A 54 11.97 9.06 9.75
C VAL A 54 11.62 7.57 9.78
N GLY A 55 10.65 7.11 9.00
CA GLY A 55 10.05 5.79 9.08
C GLY A 55 11.06 4.63 9.04
N SER A 56 12.06 4.70 8.17
CA SER A 56 13.06 3.63 8.04
C SER A 56 14.02 3.55 9.24
N ALA A 57 14.25 4.65 9.95
CA ALA A 57 15.13 4.68 11.13
C ALA A 57 14.47 4.09 12.38
N THR A 58 13.14 4.21 12.49
CA THR A 58 12.37 3.74 13.63
C THR A 58 11.86 2.30 13.50
N GLN A 59 11.96 1.71 12.31
CA GLN A 59 11.54 0.33 12.06
C GLN A 59 12.47 -0.67 12.73
N ILE A 60 11.89 -1.73 13.26
CA ILE A 60 12.65 -2.90 13.73
C ILE A 60 13.39 -3.55 12.56
N LYS A 61 14.53 -4.18 12.84
CA LYS A 61 15.41 -4.76 11.81
C LYS A 61 14.68 -5.72 10.86
N ALA A 62 13.81 -6.59 11.40
CA ALA A 62 13.02 -7.54 10.62
C ALA A 62 12.09 -6.82 9.63
N MET A 63 11.34 -5.82 10.09
CA MET A 63 10.45 -5.03 9.22
C MET A 63 11.23 -4.29 8.13
N LYS A 64 12.39 -3.72 8.47
CA LYS A 64 13.24 -3.01 7.52
C LYS A 64 13.73 -3.89 6.38
N GLN A 65 14.07 -5.15 6.66
CA GLN A 65 14.50 -6.11 5.64
C GLN A 65 13.36 -6.49 4.69
N VAL A 66 12.16 -6.67 5.22
CA VAL A 66 11.01 -7.14 4.46
C VAL A 66 10.31 -6.01 3.72
N ALA A 67 10.15 -4.85 4.35
CA ALA A 67 9.42 -3.71 3.79
C ALA A 67 10.16 -2.96 2.68
N GLY A 68 11.47 -3.20 2.51
CA GLY A 68 12.27 -2.51 1.48
C GLY A 68 11.74 -2.70 0.06
N LYS A 69 11.21 -3.87 -0.24
CA LYS A 69 10.62 -4.19 -1.56
C LYS A 69 9.16 -3.76 -1.68
N LEU A 70 8.45 -3.63 -0.57
CA LEU A 70 7.02 -3.38 -0.55
C LEU A 70 6.62 -2.02 -1.16
N LYS A 71 7.49 -1.03 -1.12
CA LYS A 71 7.20 0.30 -1.69
C LYS A 71 7.26 0.31 -3.21
N LEU A 72 8.13 -0.48 -3.80
CA LEU A 72 8.35 -0.51 -5.25
C LEU A 72 7.26 -1.29 -5.99
N GLU A 73 6.83 -2.41 -5.45
CA GLU A 73 5.86 -3.29 -6.10
C GLU A 73 4.48 -2.64 -6.32
N PRO A 74 3.84 -1.94 -5.35
CA PRO A 74 2.57 -1.25 -5.58
C PRO A 74 2.68 -0.06 -6.55
N ALA A 75 3.81 0.63 -6.58
CA ALA A 75 4.03 1.73 -7.52
C ALA A 75 4.11 1.20 -8.96
N GLN A 76 4.91 0.16 -9.18
CA GLN A 76 4.99 -0.52 -10.47
C GLN A 76 3.63 -1.12 -10.90
N PHE A 77 2.89 -1.67 -9.95
CA PHE A 77 1.56 -2.19 -10.22
C PHE A 77 0.60 -1.10 -10.71
N ALA A 78 0.58 0.08 -10.10
CA ALA A 78 -0.28 1.18 -10.51
C ALA A 78 0.04 1.66 -11.94
N GLU A 79 1.33 1.71 -12.30
CA GLU A 79 1.75 2.02 -13.66
C GLU A 79 1.30 0.94 -14.66
N LEU A 80 1.53 -0.33 -14.32
CA LEU A 80 1.13 -1.45 -15.18
C LEU A 80 -0.38 -1.58 -15.31
N GLU A 81 -1.15 -1.29 -14.26
CA GLU A 81 -2.61 -1.28 -14.30
C GLU A 81 -3.13 -0.20 -15.27
N ALA A 82 -2.52 0.98 -15.26
CA ALA A 82 -2.85 2.04 -16.20
C ALA A 82 -2.54 1.62 -17.66
N PHE A 83 -1.40 0.98 -17.90
CA PHE A 83 -1.06 0.45 -19.23
C PHE A 83 -1.97 -0.70 -19.66
N ALA A 84 -2.35 -1.58 -18.74
CA ALA A 84 -3.20 -2.73 -19.02
C ALA A 84 -4.61 -2.34 -19.50
N GLN A 85 -5.10 -1.15 -19.13
CA GLN A 85 -6.38 -0.64 -19.60
C GLN A 85 -6.36 -0.28 -21.10
N PHE A 86 -5.18 0.01 -21.65
CA PHE A 86 -5.04 0.45 -23.04
C PHE A 86 -4.44 -0.63 -23.96
N ALA A 87 -3.81 -1.67 -23.40
CA ALA A 87 -3.16 -2.71 -24.18
C ALA A 87 -4.09 -3.92 -24.36
N SER A 88 -4.38 -4.25 -25.60
CA SER A 88 -5.19 -5.43 -25.96
C SER A 88 -4.46 -6.76 -25.80
N ASP A 89 -3.11 -6.76 -25.90
CA ASP A 89 -2.26 -7.94 -25.74
C ASP A 89 -1.19 -7.69 -24.67
N LEU A 90 -1.39 -8.27 -23.50
CA LEU A 90 -0.42 -8.25 -22.40
C LEU A 90 0.47 -9.49 -22.46
N ASP A 91 1.77 -9.28 -22.40
CA ASP A 91 2.73 -10.37 -22.24
C ASP A 91 2.50 -11.13 -20.93
N LYS A 92 2.77 -12.45 -20.94
CA LYS A 92 2.60 -13.34 -19.76
C LYS A 92 3.36 -12.84 -18.53
N THR A 93 4.51 -12.23 -18.71
CA THR A 93 5.30 -11.64 -17.63
C THR A 93 4.56 -10.49 -16.95
N THR A 94 3.96 -9.61 -17.75
CA THR A 94 3.17 -8.47 -17.26
C THR A 94 1.89 -8.93 -16.56
N GLN A 95 1.22 -9.96 -17.10
CA GLN A 95 0.05 -10.56 -16.45
C GLN A 95 0.39 -11.14 -15.07
N ASN A 96 1.53 -11.82 -14.93
CA ASN A 96 1.98 -12.37 -13.65
C ASN A 96 2.31 -11.26 -12.65
N GLN A 97 2.93 -10.16 -13.10
CA GLN A 97 3.21 -8.99 -12.25
C GLN A 97 1.92 -8.30 -11.80
N LEU A 98 0.93 -8.17 -12.69
CA LEU A 98 -0.39 -7.62 -12.35
C LEU A 98 -1.11 -8.51 -11.31
N ALA A 99 -1.12 -9.81 -11.52
CA ALA A 99 -1.73 -10.75 -10.58
C ALA A 99 -1.06 -10.70 -9.21
N ARG A 100 0.27 -10.56 -9.16
CA ARG A 100 1.03 -10.40 -7.92
C ARG A 100 0.71 -9.09 -7.22
N GLY A 101 0.68 -7.98 -7.95
CA GLY A 101 0.33 -6.67 -7.40
C GLY A 101 -1.10 -6.61 -6.84
N GLN A 102 -2.06 -7.26 -7.52
CA GLN A 102 -3.43 -7.39 -7.00
C GLN A 102 -3.47 -8.16 -5.68
N ARG A 103 -2.73 -9.27 -5.57
CA ARG A 103 -2.64 -10.05 -4.32
C ARG A 103 -2.02 -9.25 -3.18
N LEU A 104 -0.95 -8.52 -3.46
CA LEU A 104 -0.33 -7.64 -2.46
C LEU A 104 -1.29 -6.55 -1.99
N ARG A 105 -2.06 -5.97 -2.90
CA ARG A 105 -3.08 -4.96 -2.56
C ARG A 105 -4.19 -5.55 -1.69
N GLU A 106 -4.66 -6.76 -1.98
CA GLU A 106 -5.63 -7.46 -1.12
C GLU A 106 -5.05 -7.81 0.25
N LEU A 107 -3.80 -8.24 0.29
CA LEU A 107 -3.10 -8.58 1.53
C LEU A 107 -2.93 -7.38 2.48
N LEU A 108 -2.79 -6.19 1.93
CA LEU A 108 -2.64 -4.95 2.70
C LEU A 108 -3.97 -4.36 3.17
N LYS A 109 -5.11 -4.92 2.76
CA LYS A 109 -6.41 -4.51 3.29
C LYS A 109 -6.54 -4.90 4.76
N GLN A 110 -7.01 -3.97 5.55
CA GLN A 110 -7.23 -4.15 6.99
C GLN A 110 -8.65 -3.73 7.36
N SER A 111 -9.24 -4.44 8.30
CA SER A 111 -10.51 -4.04 8.91
C SER A 111 -10.30 -2.82 9.82
N GLN A 112 -11.35 -2.03 9.96
CA GLN A 112 -11.35 -0.89 10.87
C GLN A 112 -11.19 -1.38 12.31
N SER A 113 -10.31 -0.71 13.06
CA SER A 113 -10.06 -0.99 14.47
C SER A 113 -9.44 -2.37 14.78
N THR A 114 -8.88 -3.05 13.80
CA THR A 114 -8.19 -4.34 14.00
C THR A 114 -6.72 -4.21 13.58
N PRO A 115 -5.85 -3.66 14.44
CA PRO A 115 -4.44 -3.54 14.13
C PRO A 115 -3.75 -4.91 14.21
N PHE A 116 -2.91 -5.22 13.23
CA PHE A 116 -2.07 -6.41 13.25
C PHE A 116 -0.88 -6.22 14.19
N ARG A 117 -0.49 -7.29 14.88
CA ARG A 117 0.76 -7.33 15.64
C ARG A 117 1.95 -7.23 14.68
N VAL A 118 3.08 -6.74 15.18
CA VAL A 118 4.27 -6.53 14.35
C VAL A 118 4.77 -7.83 13.73
N GLU A 119 4.69 -8.93 14.44
CA GLU A 119 5.06 -10.26 13.99
C GLU A 119 4.18 -10.71 12.80
N GLU A 120 2.88 -10.50 12.92
CA GLU A 120 1.91 -10.80 11.86
C GLU A 120 2.15 -9.95 10.62
N GLN A 121 2.43 -8.66 10.80
CA GLN A 121 2.77 -7.76 9.70
C GLN A 121 4.01 -8.22 8.95
N VAL A 122 5.08 -8.60 9.68
CA VAL A 122 6.33 -9.09 9.07
C VAL A 122 6.09 -10.36 8.28
N LEU A 123 5.36 -11.33 8.86
CA LEU A 123 5.04 -12.60 8.19
C LEU A 123 4.19 -12.37 6.94
N THR A 124 3.17 -11.54 7.05
CA THR A 124 2.26 -11.21 5.95
C THR A 124 3.01 -10.57 4.77
N ILE A 125 3.85 -9.58 5.05
CA ILE A 125 4.63 -8.90 4.03
C ILE A 125 5.69 -9.85 3.43
N TYR A 126 6.36 -10.65 4.26
CA TYR A 126 7.36 -11.62 3.81
C TYR A 126 6.74 -12.65 2.85
N THR A 127 5.57 -13.18 3.19
CA THR A 127 4.85 -14.15 2.38
C THR A 127 4.41 -13.53 1.05
N GLY A 128 3.94 -12.28 1.06
CA GLY A 128 3.55 -11.55 -0.14
C GLY A 128 4.70 -11.24 -1.08
N THR A 129 5.82 -10.75 -0.53
CA THR A 129 6.98 -10.32 -1.35
C THR A 129 7.78 -11.47 -1.92
N ASN A 130 7.83 -12.63 -1.27
CA ASN A 130 8.54 -13.81 -1.78
C ASN A 130 7.72 -14.69 -2.74
N GLY A 131 6.47 -14.31 -3.07
CA GLY A 131 5.68 -15.02 -4.07
C GLY A 131 5.10 -16.36 -3.61
N TYR A 132 5.11 -16.66 -2.30
CA TYR A 132 4.46 -17.87 -1.76
C TYR A 132 2.96 -17.92 -2.03
N LEU A 133 2.38 -16.77 -2.37
CA LEU A 133 0.96 -16.60 -2.65
C LEU A 133 0.60 -16.77 -4.12
N ASP A 134 1.59 -16.94 -4.99
CA ASP A 134 1.36 -16.97 -6.45
C ASP A 134 0.55 -18.20 -6.88
N SER A 135 0.57 -19.28 -6.10
CA SER A 135 -0.23 -20.49 -6.34
C SER A 135 -1.66 -20.41 -5.81
N LEU A 136 -2.00 -19.42 -4.98
CA LEU A 136 -3.32 -19.32 -4.33
C LEU A 136 -4.27 -18.41 -5.13
N LYS A 137 -5.53 -18.83 -5.23
CA LYS A 137 -6.58 -17.99 -5.80
C LYS A 137 -6.94 -16.86 -4.81
N ILE A 138 -7.17 -15.65 -5.31
CA ILE A 138 -7.49 -14.45 -4.52
C ILE A 138 -8.64 -14.67 -3.54
N PHE A 139 -9.63 -15.47 -3.89
CA PHE A 139 -10.79 -15.77 -3.06
C PHE A 139 -10.50 -16.59 -1.78
N GLY A 140 -9.42 -17.37 -1.75
CA GLY A 140 -9.04 -18.15 -0.57
C GLY A 140 -8.43 -17.36 0.56
N PHE A 141 -7.95 -16.15 0.27
CA PHE A 141 -7.22 -15.29 1.20
C PHE A 141 -8.12 -14.58 2.20
N ILE A 142 -9.29 -14.12 1.75
CA ILE A 142 -10.24 -13.35 2.58
C ILE A 142 -10.78 -14.20 3.72
N CYS A 143 -10.89 -15.51 3.51
CA CYS A 143 -11.50 -16.40 4.50
C CYS A 143 -10.54 -16.78 5.65
N HIS A 144 -9.23 -16.75 5.44
CA HIS A 144 -8.26 -17.21 6.46
C HIS A 144 -7.74 -16.09 7.37
N CYS A 145 -7.69 -14.86 6.89
CA CYS A 145 -7.19 -13.72 7.69
C CYS A 145 -8.28 -13.01 8.51
N VAL A 146 -9.57 -13.30 8.26
CA VAL A 146 -10.70 -12.62 8.93
C VAL A 146 -11.31 -13.48 10.05
N HIS A 147 -10.95 -14.76 10.15
CA HIS A 147 -11.58 -15.71 11.09
C HIS A 147 -10.58 -16.44 12.02
N SER A 148 -9.37 -15.88 12.21
CA SER A 148 -8.45 -16.39 13.24
C SER A 148 -8.30 -15.41 14.36
#